data_4f876076bd98f2f1a318509106fc1b6b
#
_entry.id   4f876076bd98f2f1a318509106fc1b6b
#
_cell.length_a   1.000
_cell.length_b   1.000
_cell.length_c   1.000
_cell.angle_alpha   90.00
_cell.angle_beta   90.00
_cell.angle_gamma   90.00
#
_symmetry.space_group_name_H-M   'P 1'
#
loop_
_entity.id
_entity.type
_entity.pdbx_description
1 polymer ?
#
loop_
_entity_poly.entity_id
_entity_poly.type
_entity_poly.pdbx_seq_one_letter_code
_entity_poly.pdbx_strand_id
1 'polypeptide(L)'
;MIKELMKSIREYKRDSILTPILVSLEVVMECIIPFVVAQLVNEIKAGSGMSVISRYGLILVVMALMSLAFGAGAGSVCASASCGFAKNLRKDMFYRIQDFSFENIDKFSTSSLVTRMTTDVMNVQLAFMMLIRLAIRSPLMLIFSMAFIMGGKMALIFLVVIPILGIGLFAVIHKVGPLFKRVFRKYDALNNSIQENVKGMRVVKSFVREEYEKEKFHHAAEEVCQDFTRAEKILAINSPLMQFCLYVVMIFVLSFGSYTIITSGGLDLDVGQFSALLVYSFQILNSLMMFSMVFVMVTMAAESAQRIVEVLKEDSTLTSPADPVEEVADGSIDFDHVSFKYSLQAEKMALADIDLHIRSGETIGIIGGTGSSKSSLIQLISRLYDATEGVVKVGGKDVREYDLEVLRNQVAVVLQKNILFSGTIKENLRWGNQNATDEELKEACRLAQADEFIMQFPDQYDTHIEQGGSNVSGGQKQRLCIARALLKKPKILILDDSTSAVDTRTDAQIRKALREYIPETTKIIIAQRISSVQDADRILVMDGGTICNIGTHEELLKTSEIYREVYTSQNKGGDSDEK
;
A
#
# COMPACT_ATOMS: atom_id res chain seq x y z
N MET A 1 15.12 -6.05 8.36
CA MET A 1 14.60 -5.56 7.08
C MET A 1 14.91 -6.53 5.93
N ILE A 2 16.17 -6.68 5.45
CA ILE A 2 16.53 -7.52 4.28
C ILE A 2 16.06 -8.98 4.45
N LYS A 3 16.30 -9.58 5.63
CA LYS A 3 15.89 -10.98 5.92
C LYS A 3 14.38 -11.19 5.76
N GLU A 4 13.57 -10.19 6.07
CA GLU A 4 12.10 -10.25 5.95
C GLU A 4 11.67 -10.21 4.48
N LEU A 5 12.22 -9.26 3.72
CA LEU A 5 11.95 -9.16 2.28
C LEU A 5 12.38 -10.41 1.51
N MET A 6 13.53 -11.03 1.89
CA MET A 6 14.01 -12.25 1.25
C MET A 6 13.07 -13.45 1.40
N LYS A 7 12.18 -13.46 2.40
CA LYS A 7 11.17 -14.52 2.55
C LYS A 7 10.20 -14.56 1.35
N SER A 8 9.94 -13.42 0.71
CA SER A 8 9.05 -13.32 -0.45
C SER A 8 9.67 -13.75 -1.78
N ILE A 9 10.96 -14.15 -1.81
CA ILE A 9 11.60 -14.68 -3.03
C ILE A 9 11.03 -16.07 -3.39
N ARG A 10 10.81 -16.95 -2.42
CA ARG A 10 10.16 -18.28 -2.55
C ARG A 10 10.61 -19.07 -3.79
N GLU A 11 9.68 -19.35 -4.71
CA GLU A 11 9.91 -20.12 -5.95
C GLU A 11 10.95 -19.48 -6.89
N TYR A 12 11.18 -18.18 -6.78
CA TYR A 12 12.14 -17.42 -7.62
C TYR A 12 13.59 -17.45 -7.09
N LYS A 13 13.90 -18.27 -6.07
CA LYS A 13 15.27 -18.44 -5.55
C LYS A 13 16.24 -18.91 -6.62
N ARG A 14 15.80 -19.85 -7.47
CA ARG A 14 16.62 -20.38 -8.56
C ARG A 14 17.00 -19.27 -9.53
N ASP A 15 16.04 -18.48 -9.97
CA ASP A 15 16.26 -17.37 -10.91
C ASP A 15 17.12 -16.27 -10.27
N SER A 16 16.92 -15.98 -8.99
CA SER A 16 17.72 -15.02 -8.24
C SER A 16 19.19 -15.42 -8.10
N ILE A 17 19.51 -16.72 -8.07
CA ILE A 17 20.89 -17.25 -8.02
C ILE A 17 21.46 -17.39 -9.44
N LEU A 18 20.66 -17.79 -10.41
CA LEU A 18 21.11 -17.99 -11.78
C LEU A 18 21.49 -16.66 -12.45
N THR A 19 20.80 -15.56 -12.13
CA THR A 19 21.13 -14.24 -12.66
C THR A 19 22.57 -13.82 -12.38
N PRO A 20 23.09 -13.80 -11.13
CA PRO A 20 24.50 -13.54 -10.84
C PRO A 20 25.48 -14.43 -11.59
N ILE A 21 25.15 -15.71 -11.73
CA ILE A 21 26.01 -16.68 -12.44
C ILE A 21 26.12 -16.31 -13.92
N LEU A 22 24.98 -16.08 -14.59
CA LEU A 22 24.96 -15.68 -16.00
C LEU A 22 25.66 -14.35 -16.24
N VAL A 23 25.43 -13.36 -15.35
CA VAL A 23 26.11 -12.06 -15.38
C VAL A 23 27.62 -12.22 -15.22
N SER A 24 28.08 -13.12 -14.33
CA SER A 24 29.50 -13.37 -14.14
C SER A 24 30.14 -14.00 -15.39
N LEU A 25 29.45 -14.92 -16.06
CA LEU A 25 29.91 -15.50 -17.33
C LEU A 25 29.93 -14.45 -18.45
N GLU A 26 28.92 -13.59 -18.54
CA GLU A 26 28.88 -12.46 -19.47
C GLU A 26 30.10 -11.54 -19.27
N VAL A 27 30.39 -11.13 -18.02
CA VAL A 27 31.54 -10.28 -17.68
C VAL A 27 32.88 -10.94 -18.03
N VAL A 28 33.03 -12.21 -17.76
CA VAL A 28 34.24 -12.95 -18.13
C VAL A 28 34.47 -12.92 -19.66
N MET A 29 33.40 -13.17 -20.44
CA MET A 29 33.49 -13.06 -21.90
C MET A 29 33.86 -11.65 -22.36
N GLU A 30 33.20 -10.64 -21.83
CA GLU A 30 33.49 -9.25 -22.16
C GLU A 30 34.93 -8.80 -21.80
N CYS A 31 35.52 -9.36 -20.75
CA CYS A 31 36.90 -9.06 -20.38
C CYS A 31 37.91 -9.84 -21.23
N ILE A 32 37.57 -11.03 -21.73
CA ILE A 32 38.48 -11.82 -22.58
C ILE A 32 38.49 -11.28 -24.01
N ILE A 33 37.38 -10.73 -24.54
CA ILE A 33 37.31 -10.22 -25.92
C ILE A 33 38.43 -9.20 -26.23
N PRO A 34 38.73 -8.14 -25.44
CA PRO A 34 39.82 -7.21 -25.72
C PRO A 34 41.18 -7.89 -25.72
N PHE A 35 41.39 -8.94 -24.90
CA PHE A 35 42.63 -9.72 -24.90
C PHE A 35 42.85 -10.50 -26.23
N VAL A 36 41.78 -11.13 -26.73
CA VAL A 36 41.84 -11.84 -28.05
C VAL A 36 42.01 -10.85 -29.20
N VAL A 37 41.36 -9.65 -29.10
CA VAL A 37 41.58 -8.57 -30.07
C VAL A 37 43.05 -8.12 -30.07
N ALA A 38 43.68 -8.02 -28.88
CA ALA A 38 45.08 -7.69 -28.77
C ALA A 38 45.97 -8.69 -29.53
N GLN A 39 45.71 -10.00 -29.38
CA GLN A 39 46.43 -11.02 -30.11
C GLN A 39 46.24 -10.92 -31.64
N LEU A 40 44.97 -10.70 -32.07
CA LEU A 40 44.67 -10.47 -33.50
C LEU A 40 45.44 -9.27 -34.08
N VAL A 41 45.52 -8.15 -33.35
CA VAL A 41 46.25 -6.95 -33.77
C VAL A 41 47.75 -7.26 -33.91
N ASN A 42 48.32 -8.05 -33.00
CA ASN A 42 49.72 -8.44 -33.08
C ASN A 42 49.99 -9.38 -34.26
N GLU A 43 49.12 -10.33 -34.57
CA GLU A 43 49.24 -11.20 -35.75
C GLU A 43 49.13 -10.41 -37.07
N ILE A 44 48.25 -9.39 -37.11
CA ILE A 44 48.16 -8.49 -38.27
C ILE A 44 49.48 -7.73 -38.45
N LYS A 45 50.05 -7.20 -37.34
CA LYS A 45 51.32 -6.48 -37.37
C LYS A 45 52.49 -7.39 -37.80
N ALA A 46 52.46 -8.66 -37.42
CA ALA A 46 53.47 -9.67 -37.80
C ALA A 46 53.37 -10.09 -39.27
N GLY A 47 52.31 -9.68 -40.00
CA GLY A 47 52.10 -10.08 -41.39
C GLY A 47 51.61 -11.53 -41.57
N SER A 48 50.94 -12.07 -40.54
CA SER A 48 50.44 -13.46 -40.56
C SER A 48 49.44 -13.67 -41.70
N GLY A 49 49.38 -14.90 -42.20
CA GLY A 49 48.51 -15.27 -43.31
C GLY A 49 47.01 -15.10 -42.99
N MET A 50 46.19 -14.88 -44.06
CA MET A 50 44.75 -14.63 -43.92
C MET A 50 44.01 -15.75 -43.16
N SER A 51 44.51 -16.98 -43.19
CA SER A 51 43.93 -18.10 -42.45
C SER A 51 43.99 -17.92 -40.94
N VAL A 52 45.08 -17.32 -40.42
CA VAL A 52 45.26 -17.04 -39.00
C VAL A 52 44.30 -15.91 -38.57
N ILE A 53 44.25 -14.84 -39.37
CA ILE A 53 43.36 -13.71 -39.15
C ILE A 53 41.87 -14.14 -39.12
N SER A 54 41.48 -14.97 -40.10
CA SER A 54 40.12 -15.52 -40.16
C SER A 54 39.76 -16.40 -38.97
N ARG A 55 40.75 -17.18 -38.44
CA ARG A 55 40.55 -17.98 -37.25
C ARG A 55 40.29 -17.13 -36.01
N TYR A 56 41.05 -16.06 -35.76
CA TYR A 56 40.78 -15.13 -34.68
C TYR A 56 39.44 -14.40 -34.87
N GLY A 57 39.09 -14.00 -36.09
CA GLY A 57 37.79 -13.43 -36.41
C GLY A 57 36.63 -14.36 -36.06
N LEU A 58 36.75 -15.67 -36.40
CA LEU A 58 35.75 -16.65 -36.04
C LEU A 58 35.62 -16.82 -34.51
N ILE A 59 36.77 -16.88 -33.80
CA ILE A 59 36.76 -16.95 -32.33
C ILE A 59 36.04 -15.76 -31.72
N LEU A 60 36.31 -14.53 -32.19
CA LEU A 60 35.66 -13.32 -31.70
C LEU A 60 34.14 -13.33 -31.97
N VAL A 61 33.70 -13.83 -33.13
CA VAL A 61 32.26 -13.97 -33.43
C VAL A 61 31.60 -14.96 -32.47
N VAL A 62 32.25 -16.12 -32.23
CA VAL A 62 31.72 -17.10 -31.26
C VAL A 62 31.63 -16.50 -29.85
N MET A 63 32.68 -15.79 -29.40
CA MET A 63 32.68 -15.14 -28.09
C MET A 63 31.62 -14.07 -27.98
N ALA A 64 31.41 -13.24 -29.01
CA ALA A 64 30.36 -12.26 -29.04
C ALA A 64 28.96 -12.89 -28.97
N LEU A 65 28.73 -14.00 -29.68
CA LEU A 65 27.48 -14.77 -29.59
C LEU A 65 27.25 -15.37 -28.20
N MET A 66 28.32 -15.90 -27.58
CA MET A 66 28.24 -16.40 -26.21
C MET A 66 27.94 -15.29 -25.20
N SER A 67 28.60 -14.13 -25.31
CA SER A 67 28.32 -12.95 -24.47
C SER A 67 26.86 -12.50 -24.64
N LEU A 68 26.37 -12.43 -25.87
CA LEU A 68 24.96 -12.13 -26.16
C LEU A 68 24.01 -13.15 -25.51
N ALA A 69 24.31 -14.44 -25.61
CA ALA A 69 23.49 -15.49 -25.02
C ALA A 69 23.44 -15.39 -23.48
N PHE A 70 24.60 -15.18 -22.83
CA PHE A 70 24.66 -14.99 -21.38
C PHE A 70 23.97 -13.71 -20.94
N GLY A 71 24.16 -12.58 -21.65
CA GLY A 71 23.54 -11.31 -21.34
C GLY A 71 22.02 -11.32 -21.50
N ALA A 72 21.52 -11.90 -22.60
CA ALA A 72 20.10 -12.07 -22.86
C ALA A 72 19.46 -13.05 -21.83
N GLY A 73 20.13 -14.16 -21.54
CA GLY A 73 19.72 -15.11 -20.51
C GLY A 73 19.67 -14.48 -19.12
N ALA A 74 20.72 -13.74 -18.73
CA ALA A 74 20.77 -13.01 -17.48
C ALA A 74 19.65 -11.99 -17.38
N GLY A 75 19.36 -11.25 -18.45
CA GLY A 75 18.26 -10.28 -18.51
C GLY A 75 16.90 -10.92 -18.33
N SER A 76 16.63 -12.01 -19.03
CA SER A 76 15.37 -12.75 -18.95
C SER A 76 15.12 -13.32 -17.56
N VAL A 77 16.12 -14.02 -17.00
CA VAL A 77 16.04 -14.62 -15.66
C VAL A 77 15.94 -13.56 -14.57
N CYS A 78 16.66 -12.44 -14.73
CA CYS A 78 16.57 -11.28 -13.80
C CYS A 78 15.17 -10.67 -13.80
N ALA A 79 14.54 -10.53 -14.97
CA ALA A 79 13.19 -10.04 -15.08
C ALA A 79 12.19 -10.98 -14.38
N SER A 80 12.29 -12.30 -14.62
CA SER A 80 11.49 -13.30 -13.92
C SER A 80 11.67 -13.22 -12.40
N ALA A 81 12.90 -13.16 -11.91
CA ALA A 81 13.22 -13.08 -10.48
C ALA A 81 12.63 -11.82 -9.84
N SER A 82 12.83 -10.64 -10.46
CA SER A 82 12.40 -9.36 -9.88
C SER A 82 10.90 -9.16 -9.94
N CYS A 83 10.24 -9.52 -11.04
CA CYS A 83 8.78 -9.44 -11.16
C CYS A 83 8.10 -10.46 -10.24
N GLY A 84 8.64 -11.68 -10.15
CA GLY A 84 8.15 -12.72 -9.27
C GLY A 84 8.28 -12.36 -7.80
N PHE A 85 9.42 -11.80 -7.40
CA PHE A 85 9.61 -11.24 -6.05
C PHE A 85 8.56 -10.17 -5.72
N ALA A 86 8.35 -9.21 -6.63
CA ALA A 86 7.36 -8.15 -6.42
C ALA A 86 5.92 -8.68 -6.35
N LYS A 87 5.57 -9.69 -7.16
CA LYS A 87 4.29 -10.39 -7.10
C LYS A 87 4.07 -10.99 -5.71
N ASN A 88 5.06 -11.74 -5.21
CA ASN A 88 4.96 -12.38 -3.90
C ASN A 88 4.90 -11.34 -2.77
N LEU A 89 5.68 -10.26 -2.87
CA LEU A 89 5.69 -9.20 -1.88
C LEU A 89 4.32 -8.49 -1.80
N ARG A 90 3.68 -8.20 -2.95
CA ARG A 90 2.31 -7.66 -2.98
C ARG A 90 1.30 -8.63 -2.37
N LYS A 91 1.43 -9.93 -2.69
CA LYS A 91 0.58 -10.97 -2.12
C LYS A 91 0.71 -11.03 -0.61
N ASP A 92 1.95 -11.07 -0.09
CA ASP A 92 2.21 -11.17 1.34
C ASP A 92 1.66 -9.94 2.09
N MET A 93 1.88 -8.74 1.55
CA MET A 93 1.33 -7.50 2.11
C MET A 93 -0.21 -7.49 2.08
N PHE A 94 -0.81 -7.88 0.95
CA PHE A 94 -2.27 -7.90 0.82
C PHE A 94 -2.91 -8.85 1.83
N TYR A 95 -2.36 -10.06 1.98
CA TYR A 95 -2.87 -11.03 2.93
C TYR A 95 -2.72 -10.52 4.37
N ARG A 96 -1.56 -9.92 4.68
CA ARG A 96 -1.34 -9.34 6.00
C ARG A 96 -2.32 -8.20 6.32
N ILE A 97 -2.63 -7.34 5.33
CA ILE A 97 -3.62 -6.26 5.49
C ILE A 97 -5.04 -6.83 5.70
N GLN A 98 -5.39 -7.98 5.10
CA GLN A 98 -6.69 -8.62 5.36
C GLN A 98 -6.82 -9.11 6.82
N ASP A 99 -5.70 -9.47 7.46
CA ASP A 99 -5.68 -9.91 8.86
C ASP A 99 -5.69 -8.75 9.86
N PHE A 100 -5.54 -7.50 9.41
CA PHE A 100 -5.47 -6.31 10.27
C PHE A 100 -6.79 -6.06 11.01
N SER A 101 -6.67 -5.70 12.28
CA SER A 101 -7.76 -5.10 13.04
C SER A 101 -8.04 -3.66 12.57
N PHE A 102 -9.17 -3.09 13.01
CA PHE A 102 -9.47 -1.67 12.74
C PHE A 102 -8.40 -0.74 13.32
N GLU A 103 -7.86 -1.06 14.49
CA GLU A 103 -6.76 -0.30 15.11
C GLU A 103 -5.51 -0.27 14.23
N ASN A 104 -5.13 -1.41 13.60
CA ASN A 104 -4.02 -1.47 12.66
C ASN A 104 -4.30 -0.62 11.40
N ILE A 105 -5.55 -0.67 10.87
CA ILE A 105 -5.95 0.13 9.68
C ILE A 105 -5.90 1.63 9.99
N ASP A 106 -6.34 2.05 11.16
CA ASP A 106 -6.29 3.45 11.60
C ASP A 106 -4.85 3.95 11.73
N LYS A 107 -3.94 3.09 12.24
CA LYS A 107 -2.51 3.40 12.36
C LYS A 107 -1.85 3.68 11.01
N PHE A 108 -2.16 2.92 9.96
CA PHE A 108 -1.48 3.02 8.66
C PHE A 108 -2.15 3.98 7.67
N SER A 109 -3.38 4.32 7.80
CA SER A 109 -4.27 4.97 6.83
C SER A 109 -4.37 4.21 5.48
N THR A 110 -5.52 4.25 4.84
CA THR A 110 -5.78 3.55 3.57
C THR A 110 -4.90 4.05 2.43
N SER A 111 -4.69 5.37 2.33
CA SER A 111 -3.86 5.97 1.28
C SER A 111 -2.38 5.54 1.40
N SER A 112 -1.86 5.45 2.63
CA SER A 112 -0.50 4.96 2.89
C SER A 112 -0.35 3.50 2.50
N LEU A 113 -1.31 2.64 2.82
CA LEU A 113 -1.28 1.21 2.45
C LEU A 113 -1.29 1.03 0.92
N VAL A 114 -2.10 1.80 0.19
CA VAL A 114 -2.12 1.77 -1.28
C VAL A 114 -0.76 2.17 -1.86
N THR A 115 -0.15 3.25 -1.36
CA THR A 115 1.19 3.69 -1.81
C THR A 115 2.25 2.63 -1.56
N ARG A 116 2.22 1.98 -0.38
CA ARG A 116 3.15 0.89 -0.04
C ARG A 116 3.00 -0.31 -0.97
N MET A 117 1.78 -0.69 -1.35
CA MET A 117 1.52 -1.80 -2.26
C MET A 117 1.84 -1.51 -3.72
N THR A 118 1.87 -0.25 -4.12
CA THR A 118 2.11 0.17 -5.52
C THR A 118 3.54 0.69 -5.69
N THR A 119 3.77 1.93 -5.30
CA THR A 119 5.03 2.66 -5.54
C THR A 119 6.20 2.06 -4.77
N ASP A 120 6.02 1.76 -3.47
CA ASP A 120 7.11 1.23 -2.66
C ASP A 120 7.54 -0.17 -3.11
N VAL A 121 6.59 -1.04 -3.46
CA VAL A 121 6.94 -2.37 -4.02
C VAL A 121 7.67 -2.21 -5.35
N MET A 122 7.31 -1.23 -6.21
CA MET A 122 8.02 -0.98 -7.47
C MET A 122 9.46 -0.51 -7.22
N ASN A 123 9.68 0.39 -6.27
CA ASN A 123 11.01 0.85 -5.90
C ASN A 123 11.90 -0.30 -5.40
N VAL A 124 11.35 -1.16 -4.54
CA VAL A 124 12.06 -2.33 -4.00
C VAL A 124 12.32 -3.38 -5.10
N GLN A 125 11.38 -3.57 -6.04
CA GLN A 125 11.57 -4.43 -7.21
C GLN A 125 12.74 -3.97 -8.08
N LEU A 126 12.80 -2.66 -8.40
CA LEU A 126 13.90 -2.08 -9.19
C LEU A 126 15.24 -2.21 -8.47
N ALA A 127 15.29 -1.94 -7.17
CA ALA A 127 16.49 -2.11 -6.38
C ALA A 127 16.94 -3.58 -6.35
N PHE A 128 16.02 -4.53 -6.18
CA PHE A 128 16.32 -5.96 -6.23
C PHE A 128 16.89 -6.38 -7.59
N MET A 129 16.28 -5.92 -8.68
CA MET A 129 16.78 -6.17 -10.04
C MET A 129 18.22 -5.64 -10.22
N MET A 130 18.49 -4.43 -9.74
CA MET A 130 19.82 -3.84 -9.81
C MET A 130 20.82 -4.56 -8.92
N LEU A 131 20.43 -5.02 -7.74
CA LEU A 131 21.28 -5.76 -6.82
C LEU A 131 21.74 -7.12 -7.41
N ILE A 132 20.83 -7.89 -8.00
CA ILE A 132 21.18 -9.22 -8.52
C ILE A 132 21.90 -9.18 -9.88
N ARG A 133 21.85 -8.05 -10.59
CA ARG A 133 22.48 -7.88 -11.92
C ARG A 133 23.64 -6.88 -11.89
N LEU A 134 23.37 -5.61 -11.67
CA LEU A 134 24.36 -4.52 -11.82
C LEU A 134 25.33 -4.45 -10.64
N ALA A 135 24.89 -4.70 -9.42
CA ALA A 135 25.76 -4.70 -8.25
C ALA A 135 26.80 -5.86 -8.27
N ILE A 136 26.55 -6.89 -9.05
CA ILE A 136 27.47 -8.01 -9.26
C ILE A 136 28.34 -7.74 -10.50
N ARG A 137 27.74 -7.27 -11.59
CA ARG A 137 28.45 -6.96 -12.84
C ARG A 137 29.55 -5.92 -12.62
N SER A 138 29.24 -4.80 -11.93
CA SER A 138 30.18 -3.68 -11.82
C SER A 138 31.47 -4.01 -11.07
N PRO A 139 31.45 -4.64 -9.86
CA PRO A 139 32.68 -5.05 -9.19
C PRO A 139 33.46 -6.11 -9.95
N LEU A 140 32.80 -7.10 -10.56
CA LEU A 140 33.46 -8.13 -11.33
C LEU A 140 34.18 -7.56 -12.56
N MET A 141 33.48 -6.65 -13.27
CA MET A 141 34.07 -5.96 -14.42
C MET A 141 35.29 -5.14 -14.03
N LEU A 142 35.25 -4.45 -12.90
CA LEU A 142 36.37 -3.69 -12.36
C LEU A 142 37.53 -4.60 -11.99
N ILE A 143 37.27 -5.70 -11.26
CA ILE A 143 38.30 -6.64 -10.81
C ILE A 143 38.97 -7.32 -12.00
N PHE A 144 38.18 -7.88 -12.94
CA PHE A 144 38.74 -8.57 -14.10
C PHE A 144 39.50 -7.62 -15.04
N SER A 145 38.94 -6.44 -15.37
CA SER A 145 39.63 -5.46 -16.19
C SER A 145 40.94 -4.99 -15.55
N MET A 146 40.96 -4.79 -14.23
CA MET A 146 42.18 -4.45 -13.49
C MET A 146 43.18 -5.61 -13.53
N ALA A 147 42.75 -6.86 -13.37
CA ALA A 147 43.65 -8.04 -13.43
C ALA A 147 44.35 -8.15 -14.78
N PHE A 148 43.67 -7.89 -15.90
CA PHE A 148 44.27 -7.89 -17.23
C PHE A 148 45.28 -6.74 -17.45
N ILE A 149 45.17 -5.63 -16.72
CA ILE A 149 46.08 -4.47 -16.80
C ILE A 149 47.28 -4.64 -15.86
N MET A 150 47.18 -5.36 -14.74
CA MET A 150 48.18 -5.43 -13.68
C MET A 150 49.57 -5.97 -14.13
N GLY A 151 49.73 -6.52 -15.33
CA GLY A 151 51.01 -6.98 -15.88
C GLY A 151 51.97 -5.88 -16.35
N GLY A 152 51.62 -4.59 -16.27
CA GLY A 152 52.44 -3.49 -16.84
C GLY A 152 52.51 -2.21 -16.02
N LYS A 153 53.53 -1.41 -16.28
CA LYS A 153 53.73 -0.08 -15.65
C LYS A 153 52.55 0.88 -15.88
N MET A 154 51.68 0.61 -16.89
CA MET A 154 50.49 1.39 -17.21
C MET A 154 49.37 1.25 -16.17
N ALA A 155 49.37 0.20 -15.32
CA ALA A 155 48.42 0.03 -14.23
C ALA A 155 48.49 1.20 -13.19
N LEU A 156 49.63 1.87 -13.08
CA LEU A 156 49.83 2.96 -12.10
C LEU A 156 48.85 4.12 -12.29
N ILE A 157 48.40 4.42 -13.51
CA ILE A 157 47.42 5.50 -13.74
C ILE A 157 46.10 5.23 -13.06
N PHE A 158 45.67 3.96 -13.02
CA PHE A 158 44.43 3.57 -12.40
C PHE A 158 44.46 3.67 -10.87
N LEU A 159 45.65 3.49 -10.24
CA LEU A 159 45.83 3.75 -8.81
C LEU A 159 45.62 5.23 -8.42
N VAL A 160 45.73 6.14 -9.38
CA VAL A 160 45.47 7.58 -9.16
C VAL A 160 44.05 7.94 -9.57
N VAL A 161 43.61 7.51 -10.74
CA VAL A 161 42.32 7.93 -11.31
C VAL A 161 41.12 7.29 -10.63
N ILE A 162 41.22 6.01 -10.24
CA ILE A 162 40.11 5.32 -9.54
C ILE A 162 39.80 5.97 -8.19
N PRO A 163 40.78 6.27 -7.30
CA PRO A 163 40.51 7.01 -6.09
C PRO A 163 39.90 8.41 -6.32
N ILE A 164 40.41 9.14 -7.30
CA ILE A 164 39.90 10.50 -7.63
C ILE A 164 38.45 10.41 -8.04
N LEU A 165 38.11 9.51 -8.97
CA LEU A 165 36.74 9.31 -9.40
C LEU A 165 35.86 8.75 -8.26
N GLY A 166 36.38 7.79 -7.47
CA GLY A 166 35.69 7.22 -6.32
C GLY A 166 35.34 8.27 -5.25
N ILE A 167 36.29 9.14 -4.90
CA ILE A 167 36.07 10.23 -3.96
C ILE A 167 35.08 11.25 -4.53
N GLY A 168 35.19 11.57 -5.82
CA GLY A 168 34.25 12.47 -6.50
C GLY A 168 32.82 11.93 -6.48
N LEU A 169 32.64 10.65 -6.85
CA LEU A 169 31.34 9.98 -6.81
C LEU A 169 30.77 9.90 -5.38
N PHE A 170 31.61 9.56 -4.40
CA PHE A 170 31.22 9.51 -2.99
C PHE A 170 30.78 10.89 -2.48
N ALA A 171 31.51 11.94 -2.82
CA ALA A 171 31.15 13.32 -2.46
C ALA A 171 29.79 13.74 -3.07
N VAL A 172 29.53 13.38 -4.33
CA VAL A 172 28.25 13.61 -4.99
C VAL A 172 27.13 12.87 -4.25
N ILE A 173 27.29 11.57 -3.99
CA ILE A 173 26.30 10.75 -3.29
C ILE A 173 26.01 11.31 -1.89
N HIS A 174 27.05 11.65 -1.14
CA HIS A 174 26.91 12.17 0.23
C HIS A 174 26.15 13.50 0.29
N LYS A 175 26.37 14.39 -0.69
CA LYS A 175 25.64 15.68 -0.78
C LYS A 175 24.22 15.53 -1.31
N VAL A 176 23.99 14.63 -2.24
CA VAL A 176 22.70 14.46 -2.93
C VAL A 176 21.70 13.69 -2.06
N GLY A 177 22.15 12.71 -1.28
CA GLY A 177 21.28 11.88 -0.45
C GLY A 177 20.32 12.67 0.47
N PRO A 178 20.83 13.61 1.31
CA PRO A 178 19.96 14.44 2.15
C PRO A 178 19.01 15.35 1.35
N LEU A 179 19.45 15.83 0.16
CA LEU A 179 18.61 16.67 -0.71
C LEU A 179 17.43 15.86 -1.25
N PHE A 180 17.65 14.65 -1.74
CA PHE A 180 16.54 13.79 -2.19
C PHE A 180 15.55 13.47 -1.07
N LYS A 181 16.01 13.19 0.15
CA LYS A 181 15.10 12.99 1.29
C LYS A 181 14.22 14.22 1.54
N ARG A 182 14.74 15.43 1.35
CA ARG A 182 13.98 16.67 1.46
C ARG A 182 12.99 16.83 0.31
N VAL A 183 13.43 16.58 -0.91
CA VAL A 183 12.61 16.63 -2.13
C VAL A 183 11.42 15.68 -2.00
N PHE A 184 11.63 14.42 -1.61
CA PHE A 184 10.56 13.46 -1.46
C PHE A 184 9.52 13.88 -0.42
N ARG A 185 9.94 14.41 0.73
CA ARG A 185 9.00 14.95 1.74
C ARG A 185 8.14 16.09 1.21
N LYS A 186 8.75 17.02 0.44
CA LYS A 186 8.01 18.12 -0.19
C LYS A 186 7.10 17.62 -1.31
N TYR A 187 7.52 16.60 -2.04
CA TYR A 187 6.72 15.97 -3.08
C TYR A 187 5.49 15.26 -2.49
N ASP A 188 5.64 14.59 -1.35
CA ASP A 188 4.51 14.00 -0.62
C ASP A 188 3.52 15.08 -0.14
N ALA A 189 4.02 16.22 0.37
CA ALA A 189 3.20 17.36 0.76
C ALA A 189 2.45 17.97 -0.44
N LEU A 190 3.11 18.10 -1.60
CA LEU A 190 2.49 18.53 -2.85
C LEU A 190 1.39 17.57 -3.30
N ASN A 191 1.65 16.27 -3.29
CA ASN A 191 0.67 15.26 -3.65
C ASN A 191 -0.56 15.27 -2.72
N ASN A 192 -0.35 15.44 -1.42
CA ASN A 192 -1.43 15.57 -0.46
C ASN A 192 -2.29 16.82 -0.74
N SER A 193 -1.65 17.96 -1.07
CA SER A 193 -2.36 19.18 -1.44
C SER A 193 -3.18 19.01 -2.73
N ILE A 194 -2.62 18.33 -3.74
CA ILE A 194 -3.34 17.99 -4.98
C ILE A 194 -4.56 17.12 -4.67
N GLN A 195 -4.37 16.07 -3.86
CA GLN A 195 -5.44 15.14 -3.51
C GLN A 195 -6.56 15.83 -2.73
N GLU A 196 -6.21 16.73 -1.79
CA GLU A 196 -7.15 17.55 -1.04
C GLU A 196 -7.95 18.46 -1.98
N ASN A 197 -7.27 19.18 -2.88
CA ASN A 197 -7.90 20.07 -3.86
C ASN A 197 -8.86 19.32 -4.79
N VAL A 198 -8.41 18.19 -5.38
CA VAL A 198 -9.25 17.37 -6.27
C VAL A 198 -10.49 16.83 -5.55
N LYS A 199 -10.36 16.35 -4.31
CA LYS A 199 -11.51 15.93 -3.49
C LYS A 199 -12.42 17.09 -3.14
N GLY A 200 -11.84 18.25 -2.83
CA GLY A 200 -12.53 19.48 -2.46
C GLY A 200 -12.95 20.37 -3.64
N MET A 201 -12.80 19.94 -4.91
CA MET A 201 -12.99 20.78 -6.08
C MET A 201 -14.37 21.49 -6.13
N ARG A 202 -15.42 20.81 -5.68
CA ARG A 202 -16.75 21.41 -5.59
C ARG A 202 -16.78 22.58 -4.61
N VAL A 203 -16.07 22.47 -3.48
CA VAL A 203 -15.94 23.55 -2.48
C VAL A 203 -15.14 24.70 -3.07
N VAL A 204 -13.98 24.42 -3.69
CA VAL A 204 -13.15 25.44 -4.35
C VAL A 204 -13.98 26.24 -5.36
N LYS A 205 -14.79 25.55 -6.18
CA LYS A 205 -15.66 26.16 -7.18
C LYS A 205 -16.79 26.96 -6.55
N SER A 206 -17.47 26.43 -5.53
CA SER A 206 -18.61 27.12 -4.88
C SER A 206 -18.19 28.36 -4.11
N PHE A 207 -16.95 28.42 -3.61
CA PHE A 207 -16.40 29.59 -2.91
C PHE A 207 -15.52 30.50 -3.78
N VAL A 208 -15.41 30.21 -5.10
CA VAL A 208 -14.61 30.99 -6.08
C VAL A 208 -13.16 31.18 -5.59
N ARG A 209 -12.54 30.08 -5.15
CA ARG A 209 -11.19 30.10 -4.57
C ARG A 209 -10.12 29.48 -5.49
N GLU A 210 -10.38 29.40 -6.78
CA GLU A 210 -9.46 28.81 -7.76
C GLU A 210 -8.11 29.52 -7.79
N GLU A 211 -8.07 30.85 -7.75
CA GLU A 211 -6.81 31.61 -7.80
C GLU A 211 -5.98 31.37 -6.53
N TYR A 212 -6.61 31.32 -5.37
CA TYR A 212 -5.92 30.96 -4.12
C TYR A 212 -5.28 29.58 -4.17
N GLU A 213 -6.03 28.59 -4.68
CA GLU A 213 -5.49 27.21 -4.80
C GLU A 213 -4.41 27.10 -5.87
N LYS A 214 -4.48 27.86 -6.97
CA LYS A 214 -3.40 27.95 -7.98
C LYS A 214 -2.13 28.54 -7.37
N GLU A 215 -2.22 29.59 -6.57
CA GLU A 215 -1.07 30.22 -5.93
C GLU A 215 -0.44 29.29 -4.89
N LYS A 216 -1.27 28.65 -4.05
CA LYS A 216 -0.84 27.63 -3.08
C LYS A 216 -0.08 26.49 -3.77
N PHE A 217 -0.64 25.96 -4.87
CA PHE A 217 -0.01 24.91 -5.66
C PHE A 217 1.30 25.40 -6.29
N HIS A 218 1.30 26.60 -6.90
CA HIS A 218 2.49 27.18 -7.53
C HIS A 218 3.63 27.30 -6.53
N HIS A 219 3.37 27.81 -5.31
CA HIS A 219 4.38 27.92 -4.27
C HIS A 219 4.95 26.53 -3.87
N ALA A 220 4.11 25.55 -3.65
CA ALA A 220 4.54 24.19 -3.31
C ALA A 220 5.33 23.53 -4.46
N ALA A 221 4.90 23.72 -5.70
CA ALA A 221 5.59 23.21 -6.88
C ALA A 221 6.95 23.88 -7.10
N GLU A 222 7.04 25.21 -6.88
CA GLU A 222 8.29 25.97 -6.97
C GLU A 222 9.30 25.51 -5.92
N GLU A 223 8.87 25.26 -4.67
CA GLU A 223 9.75 24.71 -3.64
C GLU A 223 10.33 23.34 -3.99
N VAL A 224 9.49 22.44 -4.56
CA VAL A 224 9.94 21.15 -5.06
C VAL A 224 10.94 21.34 -6.20
N CYS A 225 10.61 22.22 -7.16
CA CYS A 225 11.46 22.53 -8.32
C CYS A 225 12.85 23.03 -7.89
N GLN A 226 12.92 23.96 -6.94
CA GLN A 226 14.19 24.51 -6.45
C GLN A 226 15.07 23.44 -5.79
N ASP A 227 14.51 22.62 -4.89
CA ASP A 227 15.29 21.59 -4.21
C ASP A 227 15.68 20.46 -5.19
N PHE A 228 14.80 20.09 -6.12
CA PHE A 228 15.10 19.10 -7.16
C PHE A 228 16.20 19.62 -8.11
N THR A 229 16.09 20.88 -8.54
CA THR A 229 17.12 21.52 -9.38
C THR A 229 18.49 21.56 -8.69
N ARG A 230 18.55 21.81 -7.38
CA ARG A 230 19.81 21.75 -6.61
C ARG A 230 20.39 20.34 -6.59
N ALA A 231 19.56 19.32 -6.38
CA ALA A 231 19.99 17.93 -6.39
C ALA A 231 20.51 17.51 -7.77
N GLU A 232 19.75 17.85 -8.83
CA GLU A 232 20.12 17.54 -10.23
C GLU A 232 21.37 18.25 -10.69
N LYS A 233 21.59 19.53 -10.30
CA LYS A 233 22.85 20.25 -10.60
C LYS A 233 24.08 19.55 -10.01
N ILE A 234 23.96 18.95 -8.82
CA ILE A 234 25.06 18.20 -8.21
C ILE A 234 25.24 16.86 -8.93
N LEU A 235 24.16 16.17 -9.26
CA LEU A 235 24.20 14.92 -10.02
C LEU A 235 24.76 15.11 -11.43
N ALA A 236 24.43 16.22 -12.07
CA ALA A 236 24.92 16.55 -13.41
C ALA A 236 26.46 16.63 -13.50
N ILE A 237 27.16 16.86 -12.38
CA ILE A 237 28.64 16.84 -12.32
C ILE A 237 29.20 15.43 -12.55
N ASN A 238 28.40 14.39 -12.29
CA ASN A 238 28.84 13.00 -12.35
C ASN A 238 29.36 12.61 -13.75
N SER A 239 28.60 12.94 -14.80
CA SER A 239 28.96 12.60 -16.18
C SER A 239 30.21 13.38 -16.67
N PRO A 240 30.31 14.69 -16.52
CA PRO A 240 31.54 15.44 -16.85
C PRO A 240 32.77 14.99 -16.06
N LEU A 241 32.63 14.67 -14.77
CA LEU A 241 33.71 14.14 -13.96
C LEU A 241 34.24 12.81 -14.51
N MET A 242 33.34 11.89 -14.82
CA MET A 242 33.70 10.61 -15.45
C MET A 242 34.38 10.84 -16.81
N GLN A 243 33.82 11.72 -17.65
CA GLN A 243 34.39 12.05 -18.97
C GLN A 243 35.77 12.67 -18.86
N PHE A 244 35.97 13.57 -17.90
CA PHE A 244 37.30 14.13 -17.62
C PHE A 244 38.30 13.04 -17.21
N CYS A 245 37.96 12.18 -16.28
CA CYS A 245 38.82 11.07 -15.88
C CYS A 245 39.14 10.15 -17.06
N LEU A 246 38.16 9.86 -17.94
CA LEU A 246 38.34 9.07 -19.14
C LEU A 246 39.39 9.73 -20.06
N TYR A 247 39.25 11.03 -20.35
CA TYR A 247 40.21 11.72 -21.20
C TYR A 247 41.61 11.77 -20.59
N VAL A 248 41.72 11.98 -19.27
CA VAL A 248 43.02 11.95 -18.58
C VAL A 248 43.70 10.59 -18.75
N VAL A 249 42.94 9.50 -18.54
CA VAL A 249 43.45 8.12 -18.74
C VAL A 249 43.82 7.88 -20.20
N MET A 250 42.99 8.30 -21.15
CA MET A 250 43.24 8.15 -22.57
C MET A 250 44.51 8.90 -23.00
N ILE A 251 44.69 10.18 -22.60
CA ILE A 251 45.88 10.96 -22.91
C ILE A 251 47.12 10.29 -22.33
N PHE A 252 47.04 9.83 -21.08
CA PHE A 252 48.16 9.15 -20.44
C PHE A 252 48.52 7.83 -21.16
N VAL A 253 47.52 6.97 -21.42
CA VAL A 253 47.74 5.70 -22.12
C VAL A 253 48.27 5.93 -23.53
N LEU A 254 47.76 6.91 -24.28
CA LEU A 254 48.21 7.24 -25.62
C LEU A 254 49.64 7.78 -25.59
N SER A 255 49.96 8.70 -24.69
CA SER A 255 51.31 9.33 -24.62
C SER A 255 52.38 8.36 -24.11
N PHE A 256 52.15 7.81 -22.91
CA PHE A 256 53.12 6.89 -22.29
C PHE A 256 53.16 5.54 -22.99
N GLY A 257 52.02 5.02 -23.43
CA GLY A 257 51.92 3.77 -24.17
C GLY A 257 52.70 3.83 -25.49
N SER A 258 52.49 4.91 -26.27
CA SER A 258 53.26 5.11 -27.51
C SER A 258 54.75 5.30 -27.25
N TYR A 259 55.12 6.08 -26.21
CA TYR A 259 56.51 6.23 -25.82
C TYR A 259 57.14 4.89 -25.44
N THR A 260 56.46 4.05 -24.64
CA THR A 260 56.95 2.74 -24.24
C THR A 260 57.10 1.80 -25.43
N ILE A 261 56.14 1.79 -26.35
CA ILE A 261 56.21 0.97 -27.58
C ILE A 261 57.43 1.36 -28.43
N ILE A 262 57.66 2.64 -28.63
CA ILE A 262 58.74 3.16 -29.47
C ILE A 262 60.09 2.88 -28.81
N THR A 263 60.26 3.14 -27.51
CA THR A 263 61.54 2.99 -26.81
C THR A 263 61.92 1.56 -26.55
N SER A 264 60.96 0.64 -26.31
CA SER A 264 61.23 -0.77 -26.09
C SER A 264 61.21 -1.63 -27.38
N GLY A 265 60.91 -1.01 -28.52
CA GLY A 265 60.69 -1.76 -29.77
C GLY A 265 59.53 -2.74 -29.72
N GLY A 266 58.60 -2.52 -28.77
CA GLY A 266 57.42 -3.39 -28.55
C GLY A 266 57.68 -4.56 -27.59
N LEU A 267 58.82 -4.62 -26.88
CA LEU A 267 59.14 -5.68 -25.92
C LEU A 267 58.42 -5.50 -24.58
N ASP A 268 58.30 -4.28 -24.07
CA ASP A 268 57.62 -3.98 -22.79
C ASP A 268 56.10 -3.84 -22.95
N LEU A 269 55.64 -3.33 -24.11
CA LEU A 269 54.25 -3.13 -24.45
C LEU A 269 54.06 -3.31 -25.95
N ASP A 270 53.27 -4.27 -26.39
CA ASP A 270 52.97 -4.46 -27.80
C ASP A 270 51.74 -3.63 -28.24
N VAL A 271 51.49 -3.51 -29.55
CA VAL A 271 50.41 -2.73 -30.13
C VAL A 271 49.05 -3.31 -29.79
N GLY A 272 48.96 -4.64 -29.71
CA GLY A 272 47.73 -5.32 -29.31
C GLY A 272 47.35 -5.04 -27.86
N GLN A 273 48.32 -5.17 -26.93
CA GLN A 273 48.11 -4.83 -25.50
C GLN A 273 47.74 -3.36 -25.33
N PHE A 274 48.36 -2.47 -26.10
CA PHE A 274 48.00 -1.04 -26.08
C PHE A 274 46.54 -0.81 -26.49
N SER A 275 46.06 -1.48 -27.53
CA SER A 275 44.68 -1.43 -27.96
C SER A 275 43.71 -1.95 -26.87
N ALA A 276 44.06 -3.06 -26.22
CA ALA A 276 43.24 -3.61 -25.13
C ALA A 276 43.19 -2.68 -23.91
N LEU A 277 44.30 -2.00 -23.58
CA LEU A 277 44.35 -1.02 -22.48
C LEU A 277 43.34 0.10 -22.66
N LEU A 278 43.12 0.60 -23.87
CA LEU A 278 42.12 1.62 -24.14
C LEU A 278 40.69 1.12 -23.85
N VAL A 279 40.39 -0.11 -24.23
CA VAL A 279 39.09 -0.74 -23.98
C VAL A 279 38.88 -0.99 -22.48
N TYR A 280 39.90 -1.55 -21.79
CA TYR A 280 39.79 -1.77 -20.34
C TYR A 280 39.64 -0.47 -19.55
N SER A 281 40.32 0.61 -19.99
CA SER A 281 40.17 1.92 -19.39
C SER A 281 38.72 2.39 -19.36
N PHE A 282 38.03 2.24 -20.50
CA PHE A 282 36.61 2.57 -20.60
C PHE A 282 35.75 1.65 -19.73
N GLN A 283 36.01 0.35 -19.72
CA GLN A 283 35.26 -0.61 -18.92
C GLN A 283 35.37 -0.34 -17.42
N ILE A 284 36.58 -0.03 -16.92
CA ILE A 284 36.83 0.28 -15.50
C ILE A 284 36.04 1.53 -15.06
N LEU A 285 36.15 2.62 -15.80
CA LEU A 285 35.49 3.86 -15.44
C LEU A 285 33.97 3.75 -15.54
N ASN A 286 33.46 3.08 -16.58
CA ASN A 286 32.03 2.84 -16.73
C ASN A 286 31.46 1.93 -15.61
N SER A 287 32.21 0.90 -15.20
CA SER A 287 31.79 0.02 -14.10
C SER A 287 31.71 0.77 -12.76
N LEU A 288 32.63 1.70 -12.52
CA LEU A 288 32.59 2.52 -11.31
C LEU A 288 31.39 3.46 -11.29
N MET A 289 31.04 4.06 -12.42
CA MET A 289 29.85 4.88 -12.58
C MET A 289 28.56 4.07 -12.35
N MET A 290 28.47 2.85 -12.94
CA MET A 290 27.34 1.96 -12.74
C MET A 290 27.19 1.53 -11.28
N PHE A 291 28.29 1.27 -10.59
CA PHE A 291 28.29 0.94 -9.16
C PHE A 291 27.74 2.11 -8.31
N SER A 292 28.12 3.34 -8.64
CA SER A 292 27.57 4.55 -8.01
C SER A 292 26.04 4.66 -8.19
N MET A 293 25.55 4.39 -9.40
CA MET A 293 24.13 4.39 -9.71
C MET A 293 23.35 3.35 -8.89
N VAL A 294 23.88 2.13 -8.77
CA VAL A 294 23.29 1.08 -7.93
C VAL A 294 23.19 1.54 -6.48
N PHE A 295 24.23 2.16 -5.95
CA PHE A 295 24.23 2.65 -4.57
C PHE A 295 23.14 3.68 -4.32
N VAL A 296 22.96 4.66 -5.23
CA VAL A 296 21.90 5.66 -5.14
C VAL A 296 20.52 5.01 -5.13
N MET A 297 20.28 4.08 -6.06
CA MET A 297 18.99 3.39 -6.19
C MET A 297 18.65 2.52 -4.96
N VAL A 298 19.64 1.81 -4.42
CA VAL A 298 19.46 1.02 -3.19
C VAL A 298 19.15 1.92 -1.99
N THR A 299 19.82 3.08 -1.91
CA THR A 299 19.56 4.05 -0.84
C THR A 299 18.14 4.62 -0.92
N MET A 300 17.66 4.94 -2.12
CA MET A 300 16.28 5.39 -2.34
C MET A 300 15.25 4.31 -1.99
N ALA A 301 15.51 3.07 -2.37
CA ALA A 301 14.63 1.96 -2.09
C ALA A 301 14.61 1.53 -0.61
N ALA A 302 15.61 1.91 0.19
CA ALA A 302 15.69 1.53 1.60
C ALA A 302 14.52 2.10 2.42
N GLU A 303 14.07 3.31 2.16
CA GLU A 303 12.89 3.93 2.80
C GLU A 303 11.61 3.16 2.44
N SER A 304 11.43 2.86 1.15
CA SER A 304 10.30 2.04 0.67
C SER A 304 10.31 0.64 1.27
N ALA A 305 11.49 0.02 1.37
CA ALA A 305 11.69 -1.29 1.98
C ALA A 305 11.32 -1.28 3.48
N GLN A 306 11.67 -0.21 4.20
CA GLN A 306 11.32 -0.07 5.61
C GLN A 306 9.79 0.01 5.80
N ARG A 307 9.10 0.85 5.01
CA ARG A 307 7.64 0.99 5.05
C ARG A 307 6.91 -0.33 4.74
N ILE A 308 7.42 -1.12 3.79
CA ILE A 308 6.88 -2.45 3.49
C ILE A 308 7.07 -3.40 4.67
N VAL A 309 8.26 -3.42 5.27
CA VAL A 309 8.56 -4.30 6.41
C VAL A 309 7.76 -3.95 7.65
N GLU A 310 7.41 -2.68 7.86
CA GLU A 310 6.47 -2.26 8.90
C GLU A 310 5.11 -2.97 8.74
N VAL A 311 4.55 -2.99 7.53
CA VAL A 311 3.29 -3.71 7.26
C VAL A 311 3.42 -5.23 7.44
N LEU A 312 4.52 -5.82 6.94
CA LEU A 312 4.74 -7.27 7.02
C LEU A 312 4.95 -7.77 8.46
N LYS A 313 5.45 -6.90 9.34
CA LYS A 313 5.72 -7.23 10.76
C LYS A 313 4.59 -6.83 11.69
N GLU A 314 3.65 -6.05 11.22
CA GLU A 314 2.52 -5.64 12.05
C GLU A 314 1.62 -6.85 12.30
N ASP A 315 1.42 -7.19 13.55
CA ASP A 315 0.51 -8.24 13.96
C ASP A 315 -0.87 -7.65 14.25
N SER A 316 -1.93 -8.41 13.93
CA SER A 316 -3.29 -8.02 14.30
C SER A 316 -3.40 -7.93 15.82
N THR A 317 -3.98 -6.84 16.31
CA THR A 317 -4.26 -6.68 17.75
C THR A 317 -5.41 -7.58 18.21
N LEU A 318 -6.24 -8.06 17.26
CA LEU A 318 -7.37 -8.93 17.51
C LEU A 318 -7.11 -10.32 16.92
N THR A 319 -7.10 -11.32 17.76
CA THR A 319 -6.95 -12.74 17.38
C THR A 319 -7.99 -13.60 18.07
N SER A 320 -8.39 -14.70 17.42
CA SER A 320 -9.19 -15.74 18.08
C SER A 320 -8.35 -16.46 19.13
N PRO A 321 -8.93 -16.87 20.27
CA PRO A 321 -8.21 -17.66 21.26
C PRO A 321 -7.86 -19.06 20.74
N ALA A 322 -7.01 -19.79 21.46
CA ALA A 322 -6.55 -21.13 21.05
C ALA A 322 -7.68 -22.19 21.07
N ASP A 323 -8.68 -22.01 21.94
CA ASP A 323 -9.87 -22.86 22.04
C ASP A 323 -11.11 -21.96 21.99
N PRO A 324 -11.51 -21.51 20.79
CA PRO A 324 -12.56 -20.54 20.62
C PRO A 324 -13.95 -21.14 20.80
N VAL A 325 -14.89 -20.34 21.27
CA VAL A 325 -16.31 -20.68 21.24
C VAL A 325 -16.80 -20.59 19.80
N GLU A 326 -17.34 -21.70 19.26
CA GLU A 326 -17.75 -21.84 17.86
C GLU A 326 -19.26 -21.60 17.64
N GLU A 327 -20.01 -21.27 18.68
CA GLU A 327 -21.45 -20.98 18.55
C GLU A 327 -21.87 -19.85 19.49
N VAL A 328 -22.62 -18.89 18.96
CA VAL A 328 -23.30 -17.86 19.75
C VAL A 328 -24.66 -18.41 20.19
N ALA A 329 -24.91 -18.49 21.48
CA ALA A 329 -26.11 -19.13 22.01
C ALA A 329 -27.40 -18.39 21.61
N ASP A 330 -27.44 -17.06 21.88
CA ASP A 330 -28.59 -16.19 21.59
C ASP A 330 -28.12 -14.75 21.29
N GLY A 331 -29.07 -13.82 21.17
CA GLY A 331 -28.82 -12.42 20.86
C GLY A 331 -28.72 -11.52 22.11
N SER A 332 -28.50 -12.07 23.31
CA SER A 332 -28.30 -11.23 24.51
C SER A 332 -26.95 -10.53 24.50
N ILE A 333 -26.89 -9.34 25.09
CA ILE A 333 -25.68 -8.52 25.14
C ILE A 333 -25.55 -7.93 26.54
N ASP A 334 -24.36 -8.09 27.14
CA ASP A 334 -24.04 -7.51 28.44
C ASP A 334 -22.76 -6.69 28.36
N PHE A 335 -22.79 -5.49 28.91
CA PHE A 335 -21.65 -4.65 29.19
C PHE A 335 -21.47 -4.57 30.71
N ASP A 336 -20.43 -5.20 31.22
CA ASP A 336 -20.11 -5.23 32.64
C ASP A 336 -19.00 -4.20 32.93
N HIS A 337 -19.36 -2.99 33.39
CA HIS A 337 -18.45 -1.90 33.74
C HIS A 337 -17.41 -1.60 32.65
N VAL A 338 -17.87 -1.44 31.41
CA VAL A 338 -17.00 -1.31 30.23
C VAL A 338 -16.53 0.11 30.02
N SER A 339 -15.20 0.28 29.93
CA SER A 339 -14.55 1.51 29.48
C SER A 339 -13.69 1.24 28.25
N PHE A 340 -13.62 2.23 27.35
CA PHE A 340 -12.92 2.08 26.07
C PHE A 340 -12.19 3.35 25.64
N LYS A 341 -10.96 3.15 25.11
CA LYS A 341 -10.14 4.17 24.41
C LYS A 341 -9.68 3.64 23.06
N TYR A 342 -9.71 4.48 22.02
CA TYR A 342 -9.13 4.14 20.72
C TYR A 342 -7.61 4.06 20.71
N SER A 343 -6.95 4.72 21.66
CA SER A 343 -5.50 4.63 21.88
C SER A 343 -5.25 4.67 23.38
N LEU A 344 -4.36 3.81 23.86
CA LEU A 344 -3.94 3.80 25.28
C LEU A 344 -3.32 5.14 25.71
N GLN A 345 -2.80 5.93 24.77
CA GLN A 345 -2.23 7.26 25.03
C GLN A 345 -3.29 8.38 25.03
N ALA A 346 -4.55 8.09 24.68
CA ALA A 346 -5.61 9.09 24.69
C ALA A 346 -5.92 9.54 26.12
N GLU A 347 -6.02 10.85 26.35
CA GLU A 347 -6.36 11.43 27.66
C GLU A 347 -7.80 11.14 28.06
N LYS A 348 -8.73 11.10 27.07
CA LYS A 348 -10.15 10.90 27.33
C LYS A 348 -10.60 9.49 26.97
N MET A 349 -11.49 8.92 27.80
CA MET A 349 -12.24 7.71 27.48
C MET A 349 -13.24 8.04 26.35
N ALA A 350 -13.36 7.11 25.39
CA ALA A 350 -14.46 7.15 24.42
C ALA A 350 -15.76 6.61 25.05
N LEU A 351 -15.63 5.58 25.88
CA LEU A 351 -16.72 5.08 26.73
C LEU A 351 -16.21 4.98 28.16
N ALA A 352 -17.02 5.33 29.14
CA ALA A 352 -16.68 5.31 30.56
C ALA A 352 -17.76 4.61 31.36
N ASP A 353 -17.37 3.52 32.03
CA ASP A 353 -18.17 2.75 32.99
C ASP A 353 -19.58 2.43 32.45
N ILE A 354 -19.65 1.76 31.30
CA ILE A 354 -20.91 1.33 30.68
C ILE A 354 -21.37 0.04 31.37
N ASP A 355 -22.53 0.10 32.01
CA ASP A 355 -23.24 -1.04 32.57
C ASP A 355 -24.60 -1.16 31.89
N LEU A 356 -24.78 -2.23 31.07
CA LEU A 356 -25.95 -2.39 30.21
C LEU A 356 -26.25 -3.86 29.97
N HIS A 357 -27.52 -4.23 30.17
CA HIS A 357 -28.02 -5.56 29.86
C HIS A 357 -29.15 -5.50 28.81
N ILE A 358 -29.00 -6.22 27.69
CA ILE A 358 -29.96 -6.32 26.58
C ILE A 358 -30.38 -7.78 26.43
N ARG A 359 -31.70 -8.03 26.41
CA ARG A 359 -32.25 -9.38 26.25
C ARG A 359 -32.25 -9.79 24.78
N SER A 360 -32.17 -11.10 24.54
CA SER A 360 -32.33 -11.65 23.18
C SER A 360 -33.70 -11.26 22.60
N GLY A 361 -33.72 -10.79 21.34
CA GLY A 361 -34.91 -10.34 20.63
C GLY A 361 -35.34 -8.91 20.94
N GLU A 362 -34.73 -8.24 21.91
CA GLU A 362 -35.07 -6.87 22.31
C GLU A 362 -34.65 -5.84 21.22
N THR A 363 -35.47 -4.82 21.03
CA THR A 363 -35.14 -3.68 20.16
C THR A 363 -34.69 -2.50 21.00
N ILE A 364 -33.43 -2.09 20.83
CA ILE A 364 -32.83 -0.96 21.54
C ILE A 364 -32.64 0.22 20.60
N GLY A 365 -33.19 1.37 20.97
CA GLY A 365 -32.87 2.65 20.34
C GLY A 365 -31.69 3.32 21.04
N ILE A 366 -30.79 3.97 20.30
CA ILE A 366 -29.70 4.76 20.87
C ILE A 366 -29.77 6.18 20.32
N ILE A 367 -29.90 7.15 21.21
CA ILE A 367 -29.95 8.59 20.92
C ILE A 367 -28.82 9.31 21.66
N GLY A 368 -28.34 10.39 21.09
CA GLY A 368 -27.31 11.27 21.72
C GLY A 368 -26.72 12.24 20.71
N GLY A 369 -26.07 13.26 21.19
CA GLY A 369 -25.41 14.28 20.38
C GLY A 369 -24.29 13.71 19.50
N THR A 370 -23.79 14.52 18.57
CA THR A 370 -22.59 14.17 17.79
C THR A 370 -21.39 14.07 18.75
N GLY A 371 -20.63 12.99 18.66
CA GLY A 371 -19.50 12.74 19.57
C GLY A 371 -19.87 12.07 20.91
N SER A 372 -21.12 11.67 21.13
CA SER A 372 -21.53 10.93 22.35
C SER A 372 -21.10 9.44 22.38
N SER A 373 -20.29 9.01 21.43
CA SER A 373 -19.67 7.66 21.35
C SER A 373 -20.63 6.50 21.08
N LYS A 374 -21.80 6.75 20.46
CA LYS A 374 -22.75 5.69 20.07
C LYS A 374 -22.13 4.61 19.19
N SER A 375 -21.40 5.03 18.15
CA SER A 375 -20.71 4.06 17.25
C SER A 375 -19.60 3.29 17.96
N SER A 376 -18.92 3.89 18.96
CA SER A 376 -17.93 3.20 19.77
C SER A 376 -18.54 2.04 20.57
N LEU A 377 -19.75 2.24 21.11
CA LEU A 377 -20.46 1.21 21.87
C LEU A 377 -20.75 -0.02 21.02
N ILE A 378 -21.29 0.16 19.82
CA ILE A 378 -21.66 -0.96 18.94
C ILE A 378 -20.45 -1.69 18.34
N GLN A 379 -19.32 -1.00 18.17
CA GLN A 379 -18.10 -1.60 17.65
C GLN A 379 -17.50 -2.66 18.59
N LEU A 380 -17.75 -2.56 19.90
CA LEU A 380 -17.33 -3.54 20.90
C LEU A 380 -18.17 -4.83 20.83
N ILE A 381 -19.45 -4.75 20.44
CA ILE A 381 -20.34 -5.91 20.33
C ILE A 381 -19.87 -6.90 19.26
N SER A 382 -19.47 -6.39 18.09
CA SER A 382 -18.92 -7.20 16.99
C SER A 382 -17.41 -7.41 17.08
N ARG A 383 -16.81 -7.01 18.21
CA ARG A 383 -15.37 -7.10 18.46
C ARG A 383 -14.55 -6.54 17.32
N LEU A 384 -14.88 -5.31 16.86
CA LEU A 384 -14.03 -4.53 15.97
C LEU A 384 -12.87 -3.89 16.73
N TYR A 385 -13.09 -3.66 18.04
CA TYR A 385 -12.10 -3.27 19.05
C TYR A 385 -12.37 -4.08 20.32
N ASP A 386 -11.35 -4.27 21.15
CA ASP A 386 -11.52 -4.82 22.50
C ASP A 386 -11.72 -3.70 23.53
N ALA A 387 -12.52 -3.95 24.56
CA ALA A 387 -12.70 -3.03 25.68
C ALA A 387 -11.36 -2.82 26.39
N THR A 388 -11.11 -1.58 26.87
CA THR A 388 -9.92 -1.25 27.67
C THR A 388 -10.06 -1.78 29.09
N GLU A 389 -11.27 -1.66 29.67
CA GLU A 389 -11.63 -2.17 31.00
C GLU A 389 -13.04 -2.76 30.93
N GLY A 390 -13.35 -3.70 31.82
CA GLY A 390 -14.62 -4.39 31.86
C GLY A 390 -14.73 -5.54 30.86
N VAL A 391 -15.94 -6.05 30.69
CA VAL A 391 -16.23 -7.22 29.84
C VAL A 391 -17.48 -6.97 29.00
N VAL A 392 -17.39 -7.23 27.69
CA VAL A 392 -18.55 -7.28 26.79
C VAL A 392 -18.89 -8.75 26.52
N LYS A 393 -20.15 -9.13 26.74
CA LYS A 393 -20.62 -10.48 26.49
C LYS A 393 -21.71 -10.48 25.43
N VAL A 394 -21.72 -11.53 24.60
CA VAL A 394 -22.76 -11.83 23.62
C VAL A 394 -23.19 -13.27 23.83
N GLY A 395 -24.50 -13.55 23.94
CA GLY A 395 -25.00 -14.89 24.25
C GLY A 395 -24.43 -15.45 25.56
N GLY A 396 -24.19 -14.59 26.57
CA GLY A 396 -23.66 -14.93 27.87
C GLY A 396 -22.15 -15.23 27.95
N LYS A 397 -21.40 -15.13 26.84
CA LYS A 397 -19.95 -15.38 26.75
C LYS A 397 -19.20 -14.10 26.42
N ASP A 398 -17.98 -13.92 26.96
CA ASP A 398 -17.11 -12.82 26.61
C ASP A 398 -16.82 -12.83 25.10
N VAL A 399 -16.93 -11.67 24.43
CA VAL A 399 -16.64 -11.54 22.99
C VAL A 399 -15.21 -11.97 22.64
N ARG A 400 -14.28 -11.94 23.59
CA ARG A 400 -12.88 -12.37 23.43
C ARG A 400 -12.71 -13.90 23.40
N GLU A 401 -13.69 -14.64 23.88
CA GLU A 401 -13.68 -16.12 23.88
C GLU A 401 -14.13 -16.73 22.56
N TYR A 402 -14.80 -15.95 21.71
CA TYR A 402 -15.31 -16.43 20.42
C TYR A 402 -14.23 -16.48 19.34
N ASP A 403 -14.43 -17.40 18.38
CA ASP A 403 -13.85 -17.22 17.06
C ASP A 403 -14.41 -15.94 16.43
N LEU A 404 -13.52 -15.10 15.87
CA LEU A 404 -13.91 -13.80 15.30
C LEU A 404 -14.88 -13.92 14.13
N GLU A 405 -14.73 -14.96 13.30
CA GLU A 405 -15.61 -15.18 12.16
C GLU A 405 -17.00 -15.63 12.63
N VAL A 406 -17.06 -16.53 13.59
CA VAL A 406 -18.32 -16.99 14.20
C VAL A 406 -19.09 -15.83 14.81
N LEU A 407 -18.44 -15.04 15.67
CA LEU A 407 -19.07 -13.87 16.29
C LEU A 407 -19.58 -12.87 15.25
N ARG A 408 -18.74 -12.49 14.29
CA ARG A 408 -19.09 -11.51 13.26
C ARG A 408 -20.12 -12.01 12.25
N ASN A 409 -20.28 -13.32 12.10
CA ASN A 409 -21.37 -13.89 11.29
C ASN A 409 -22.72 -13.80 12.02
N GLN A 410 -22.74 -13.81 13.34
CA GLN A 410 -23.96 -13.68 14.14
C GLN A 410 -24.30 -12.22 14.53
N VAL A 411 -23.33 -11.30 14.41
CA VAL A 411 -23.54 -9.88 14.64
C VAL A 411 -23.40 -9.12 13.32
N ALA A 412 -24.52 -8.78 12.69
CA ALA A 412 -24.52 -8.01 11.45
C ALA A 412 -24.57 -6.50 11.75
N VAL A 413 -23.69 -5.74 11.14
CA VAL A 413 -23.59 -4.28 11.32
C VAL A 413 -23.79 -3.56 9.99
N VAL A 414 -24.74 -2.63 9.94
CA VAL A 414 -24.88 -1.68 8.86
C VAL A 414 -24.27 -0.36 9.34
N LEU A 415 -23.09 -0.04 8.79
CA LEU A 415 -22.31 1.13 9.20
C LEU A 415 -22.91 2.43 8.68
N GLN A 416 -22.63 3.55 9.34
CA GLN A 416 -23.04 4.88 8.94
C GLN A 416 -22.59 5.23 7.50
N LYS A 417 -21.36 4.86 7.13
CA LYS A 417 -20.85 5.00 5.75
C LYS A 417 -21.18 3.73 4.96
N ASN A 418 -22.25 3.80 4.19
CA ASN A 418 -22.68 2.69 3.34
C ASN A 418 -21.83 2.58 2.08
N ILE A 419 -21.06 1.50 1.96
CA ILE A 419 -20.17 1.25 0.83
C ILE A 419 -20.69 0.04 0.04
N LEU A 420 -20.84 0.25 -1.28
CA LEU A 420 -21.09 -0.80 -2.25
C LEU A 420 -19.82 -1.00 -3.08
N PHE A 421 -19.54 -2.25 -3.43
CA PHE A 421 -18.43 -2.62 -4.29
C PHE A 421 -18.85 -2.57 -5.77
N SER A 422 -17.88 -2.36 -6.65
CA SER A 422 -18.12 -2.51 -8.09
C SER A 422 -18.52 -3.95 -8.42
N GLY A 423 -19.61 -4.10 -9.16
CA GLY A 423 -20.21 -5.39 -9.49
C GLY A 423 -21.72 -5.27 -9.55
N THR A 424 -22.44 -6.38 -9.73
CA THR A 424 -23.91 -6.37 -9.79
C THR A 424 -24.53 -6.16 -8.40
N ILE A 425 -25.82 -5.82 -8.37
CA ILE A 425 -26.60 -5.77 -7.12
C ILE A 425 -26.57 -7.15 -6.45
N LYS A 426 -26.74 -8.26 -7.19
CA LYS A 426 -26.65 -9.62 -6.68
C LYS A 426 -25.31 -9.91 -6.00
N GLU A 427 -24.19 -9.54 -6.66
CA GLU A 427 -22.86 -9.72 -6.09
C GLU A 427 -22.69 -8.94 -4.80
N ASN A 428 -23.18 -7.69 -4.76
CA ASN A 428 -23.15 -6.89 -3.55
C ASN A 428 -24.00 -7.48 -2.42
N LEU A 429 -25.15 -8.05 -2.70
CA LEU A 429 -26.01 -8.70 -1.71
C LEU A 429 -25.38 -10.00 -1.17
N ARG A 430 -24.73 -10.78 -2.05
CA ARG A 430 -24.04 -12.04 -1.68
C ARG A 430 -22.84 -11.86 -0.76
N TRP A 431 -22.39 -10.63 -0.51
CA TRP A 431 -21.46 -10.37 0.60
C TRP A 431 -22.06 -10.72 1.98
N GLY A 432 -23.38 -10.69 2.12
CA GLY A 432 -24.07 -11.14 3.33
C GLY A 432 -24.10 -12.67 3.45
N ASN A 433 -24.35 -13.36 2.33
CA ASN A 433 -24.32 -14.83 2.23
C ASN A 433 -24.01 -15.22 0.78
N GLN A 434 -22.83 -15.79 0.54
CA GLN A 434 -22.37 -16.19 -0.79
C GLN A 434 -23.27 -17.24 -1.45
N ASN A 435 -23.91 -18.10 -0.65
CA ASN A 435 -24.76 -19.19 -1.11
C ASN A 435 -26.25 -18.82 -1.17
N ALA A 436 -26.61 -17.55 -0.96
CA ALA A 436 -28.01 -17.12 -0.99
C ALA A 436 -28.64 -17.35 -2.36
N THR A 437 -29.81 -17.94 -2.36
CA THR A 437 -30.63 -18.12 -3.56
C THR A 437 -31.22 -16.80 -4.04
N ASP A 438 -31.64 -16.71 -5.30
CA ASP A 438 -32.24 -15.48 -5.83
C ASP A 438 -33.56 -15.14 -5.10
N GLU A 439 -34.29 -16.13 -4.58
CA GLU A 439 -35.47 -15.94 -3.74
C GLU A 439 -35.09 -15.29 -2.40
N GLU A 440 -34.06 -15.77 -1.73
CA GLU A 440 -33.55 -15.16 -0.48
C GLU A 440 -33.07 -13.73 -0.69
N LEU A 441 -32.40 -13.44 -1.83
CA LEU A 441 -32.01 -12.09 -2.19
C LEU A 441 -33.23 -11.16 -2.32
N LYS A 442 -34.26 -11.60 -3.03
CA LYS A 442 -35.51 -10.83 -3.20
C LYS A 442 -36.23 -10.60 -1.88
N GLU A 443 -36.30 -11.63 -1.03
CA GLU A 443 -36.95 -11.52 0.28
C GLU A 443 -36.22 -10.51 1.18
N ALA A 444 -34.88 -10.59 1.28
CA ALA A 444 -34.09 -9.62 2.02
C ALA A 444 -34.26 -8.20 1.47
N CYS A 445 -34.36 -8.03 0.14
CA CYS A 445 -34.62 -6.74 -0.49
C CYS A 445 -36.04 -6.21 -0.21
N ARG A 446 -37.04 -7.08 -0.14
CA ARG A 446 -38.42 -6.69 0.26
C ARG A 446 -38.46 -6.20 1.70
N LEU A 447 -37.82 -6.91 2.63
CA LEU A 447 -37.73 -6.49 4.02
C LEU A 447 -37.01 -5.14 4.18
N ALA A 448 -35.96 -4.90 3.39
CA ALA A 448 -35.21 -3.65 3.35
C ALA A 448 -35.87 -2.57 2.46
N GLN A 449 -37.09 -2.81 1.92
CA GLN A 449 -37.78 -1.92 1.00
C GLN A 449 -36.94 -1.55 -0.25
N ALA A 450 -36.08 -2.49 -0.72
CA ALA A 450 -35.18 -2.29 -1.85
C ALA A 450 -35.70 -2.88 -3.16
N ASP A 451 -36.56 -3.90 -3.11
CA ASP A 451 -37.03 -4.65 -4.28
C ASP A 451 -37.74 -3.74 -5.30
N GLU A 452 -38.58 -2.81 -4.84
CA GLU A 452 -39.35 -1.91 -5.69
C GLU A 452 -38.45 -1.07 -6.62
N PHE A 453 -37.40 -0.43 -6.10
CA PHE A 453 -36.52 0.37 -6.94
C PHE A 453 -35.58 -0.48 -7.79
N ILE A 454 -35.18 -1.68 -7.31
CA ILE A 454 -34.35 -2.61 -8.09
C ILE A 454 -35.10 -3.04 -9.35
N MET A 455 -36.38 -3.36 -9.23
CA MET A 455 -37.23 -3.78 -10.36
C MET A 455 -37.46 -2.67 -11.38
N GLN A 456 -37.20 -1.39 -11.04
CA GLN A 456 -37.25 -0.24 -11.99
C GLN A 456 -35.99 -0.10 -12.84
N PHE A 457 -34.87 -0.74 -12.46
CA PHE A 457 -33.67 -0.75 -13.29
C PHE A 457 -33.84 -1.67 -14.51
N PRO A 458 -33.24 -1.32 -15.68
CA PRO A 458 -33.36 -2.16 -16.88
C PRO A 458 -32.90 -3.60 -16.66
N ASP A 459 -31.78 -3.78 -15.93
CA ASP A 459 -31.17 -5.09 -15.66
C ASP A 459 -31.54 -5.61 -14.27
N GLN A 460 -32.47 -4.95 -13.56
CA GLN A 460 -32.98 -5.34 -12.24
C GLN A 460 -31.84 -5.71 -11.26
N TYR A 461 -31.83 -6.92 -10.72
CA TYR A 461 -30.81 -7.44 -9.79
C TYR A 461 -29.41 -7.62 -10.44
N ASP A 462 -29.33 -7.67 -11.76
CA ASP A 462 -28.07 -7.76 -12.50
C ASP A 462 -27.50 -6.38 -12.87
N THR A 463 -28.19 -5.29 -12.46
CA THR A 463 -27.72 -3.93 -12.63
C THR A 463 -26.35 -3.75 -12.00
N HIS A 464 -25.40 -3.19 -12.78
CA HIS A 464 -24.04 -2.93 -12.32
C HIS A 464 -23.99 -1.71 -11.40
N ILE A 465 -23.38 -1.89 -10.25
CA ILE A 465 -23.06 -0.83 -9.27
C ILE A 465 -21.61 -0.39 -9.51
N GLU A 466 -21.40 0.91 -9.65
CA GLU A 466 -20.06 1.49 -9.75
C GLU A 466 -19.37 1.52 -8.38
N GLN A 467 -18.04 1.70 -8.39
CA GLN A 467 -17.23 1.77 -7.17
C GLN A 467 -17.79 2.80 -6.17
N GLY A 468 -18.06 2.36 -4.95
CA GLY A 468 -18.66 3.18 -3.90
C GLY A 468 -20.16 3.47 -4.12
N GLY A 469 -20.79 2.87 -5.14
CA GLY A 469 -22.20 3.06 -5.45
C GLY A 469 -22.50 4.47 -5.98
N SER A 470 -21.63 5.07 -6.79
CA SER A 470 -21.79 6.44 -7.31
C SER A 470 -23.03 6.61 -8.20
N ASN A 471 -23.51 5.53 -8.79
CA ASN A 471 -24.68 5.49 -9.67
C ASN A 471 -26.02 5.17 -8.97
N VAL A 472 -26.04 5.10 -7.64
CA VAL A 472 -27.27 4.92 -6.85
C VAL A 472 -27.40 5.99 -5.77
N SER A 473 -28.64 6.33 -5.38
CA SER A 473 -28.89 7.35 -4.36
C SER A 473 -28.47 6.88 -2.96
N GLY A 474 -28.29 7.83 -2.02
CA GLY A 474 -27.93 7.52 -0.64
C GLY A 474 -28.92 6.55 0.03
N GLY A 475 -30.23 6.79 -0.12
CA GLY A 475 -31.27 5.91 0.43
C GLY A 475 -31.31 4.53 -0.24
N GLN A 476 -31.01 4.44 -1.54
CA GLN A 476 -30.86 3.14 -2.24
C GLN A 476 -29.67 2.35 -1.70
N LYS A 477 -28.50 3.01 -1.49
CA LYS A 477 -27.33 2.39 -0.87
C LYS A 477 -27.64 1.84 0.52
N GLN A 478 -28.31 2.64 1.35
CA GLN A 478 -28.67 2.22 2.71
C GLN A 478 -29.55 0.99 2.69
N ARG A 479 -30.60 0.97 1.87
CA ARG A 479 -31.51 -0.18 1.74
C ARG A 479 -30.79 -1.44 1.23
N LEU A 480 -29.86 -1.33 0.27
CA LEU A 480 -29.04 -2.45 -0.18
C LEU A 480 -28.10 -2.97 0.92
N CYS A 481 -27.53 -2.10 1.73
CA CYS A 481 -26.68 -2.51 2.86
C CYS A 481 -27.49 -3.17 3.98
N ILE A 482 -28.74 -2.73 4.22
CA ILE A 482 -29.66 -3.41 5.15
C ILE A 482 -30.00 -4.81 4.61
N ALA A 483 -30.39 -4.94 3.34
CA ALA A 483 -30.65 -6.24 2.72
C ALA A 483 -29.45 -7.19 2.81
N ARG A 484 -28.23 -6.68 2.57
CA ARG A 484 -26.98 -7.44 2.76
C ARG A 484 -26.82 -7.97 4.19
N ALA A 485 -27.12 -7.15 5.19
CA ALA A 485 -27.03 -7.53 6.60
C ALA A 485 -28.08 -8.60 6.96
N LEU A 486 -29.30 -8.49 6.43
CA LEU A 486 -30.38 -9.45 6.66
C LEU A 486 -30.07 -10.84 6.09
N LEU A 487 -29.36 -10.93 4.96
CA LEU A 487 -28.95 -12.19 4.35
C LEU A 487 -28.03 -13.04 5.23
N LYS A 488 -27.36 -12.46 6.21
CA LYS A 488 -26.61 -13.19 7.24
C LYS A 488 -27.49 -13.99 8.18
N LYS A 489 -28.78 -13.65 8.29
CA LYS A 489 -29.71 -14.20 9.30
C LYS A 489 -29.12 -14.09 10.72
N PRO A 490 -28.71 -12.89 11.15
CA PRO A 490 -27.93 -12.71 12.35
C PRO A 490 -28.79 -12.83 13.62
N LYS A 491 -28.15 -13.18 14.75
CA LYS A 491 -28.79 -13.08 16.09
C LYS A 491 -28.85 -11.65 16.61
N ILE A 492 -27.93 -10.79 16.16
CA ILE A 492 -27.89 -9.36 16.50
C ILE A 492 -27.75 -8.54 15.21
N LEU A 493 -28.65 -7.59 14.99
CA LEU A 493 -28.63 -6.65 13.88
C LEU A 493 -28.41 -5.23 14.41
N ILE A 494 -27.33 -4.59 13.98
CA ILE A 494 -26.96 -3.23 14.36
C ILE A 494 -27.12 -2.30 13.15
N LEU A 495 -27.90 -1.25 13.32
CA LEU A 495 -28.16 -0.21 12.33
C LEU A 495 -27.59 1.13 12.82
N ASP A 496 -26.38 1.51 12.36
CA ASP A 496 -25.71 2.76 12.76
C ASP A 496 -26.07 3.88 11.79
N ASP A 497 -27.05 4.71 12.15
CA ASP A 497 -27.58 5.85 11.36
C ASP A 497 -27.88 5.46 9.89
N SER A 498 -28.27 4.20 9.70
CA SER A 498 -28.35 3.55 8.38
C SER A 498 -29.68 3.82 7.65
N THR A 499 -30.57 4.64 8.22
CA THR A 499 -31.81 5.09 7.59
C THR A 499 -31.90 6.62 7.46
N SER A 500 -30.82 7.34 7.77
CA SER A 500 -30.80 8.82 7.74
C SER A 500 -31.06 9.43 6.36
N ALA A 501 -30.69 8.75 5.28
CA ALA A 501 -30.95 9.16 3.89
C ALA A 501 -32.22 8.53 3.30
N VAL A 502 -32.97 7.75 4.09
CA VAL A 502 -34.25 7.17 3.70
C VAL A 502 -35.39 8.10 4.19
N ASP A 503 -36.45 8.21 3.42
CA ASP A 503 -37.63 8.97 3.83
C ASP A 503 -38.34 8.32 5.03
N THR A 504 -39.08 9.13 5.80
CA THR A 504 -39.70 8.70 7.07
C THR A 504 -40.69 7.54 6.89
N ARG A 505 -41.40 7.49 5.76
CA ARG A 505 -42.37 6.44 5.47
C ARG A 505 -41.65 5.09 5.21
N THR A 506 -40.63 5.10 4.38
CA THR A 506 -39.83 3.90 4.07
C THR A 506 -39.08 3.41 5.32
N ASP A 507 -38.51 4.32 6.14
CA ASP A 507 -37.90 3.96 7.43
C ASP A 507 -38.87 3.24 8.37
N ALA A 508 -40.10 3.75 8.51
CA ALA A 508 -41.14 3.13 9.32
C ALA A 508 -41.52 1.72 8.78
N GLN A 509 -41.59 1.55 7.45
CA GLN A 509 -41.86 0.26 6.83
C GLN A 509 -40.72 -0.74 7.07
N ILE A 510 -39.46 -0.34 6.96
CA ILE A 510 -38.31 -1.18 7.28
C ILE A 510 -38.38 -1.64 8.74
N ARG A 511 -38.58 -0.72 9.69
CA ARG A 511 -38.67 -1.05 11.12
C ARG A 511 -39.82 -2.01 11.42
N LYS A 512 -40.98 -1.79 10.79
CA LYS A 512 -42.13 -2.68 10.90
C LYS A 512 -41.79 -4.08 10.38
N ALA A 513 -41.18 -4.18 9.18
CA ALA A 513 -40.74 -5.45 8.61
C ALA A 513 -39.74 -6.18 9.51
N LEU A 514 -38.74 -5.48 10.05
CA LEU A 514 -37.76 -6.06 10.98
C LEU A 514 -38.40 -6.60 12.26
N ARG A 515 -39.45 -5.95 12.76
CA ARG A 515 -40.19 -6.40 13.96
C ARG A 515 -41.02 -7.67 13.68
N GLU A 516 -41.69 -7.70 12.54
CA GLU A 516 -42.63 -8.79 12.18
C GLU A 516 -41.92 -10.05 11.68
N TYR A 517 -40.85 -9.90 10.87
CA TYR A 517 -40.20 -11.02 10.17
C TYR A 517 -38.97 -11.58 10.87
N ILE A 518 -38.32 -10.81 11.75
CA ILE A 518 -37.16 -11.27 12.53
C ILE A 518 -37.32 -10.95 14.03
N PRO A 519 -38.41 -11.39 14.69
CA PRO A 519 -38.69 -11.03 16.09
C PRO A 519 -37.62 -11.51 17.07
N GLU A 520 -36.98 -12.65 16.82
CA GLU A 520 -35.99 -13.26 17.69
C GLU A 520 -34.60 -12.57 17.60
N THR A 521 -34.35 -11.82 16.53
CA THR A 521 -33.11 -11.07 16.35
C THR A 521 -33.08 -9.85 17.27
N THR A 522 -32.05 -9.67 18.05
CA THR A 522 -31.82 -8.42 18.82
C THR A 522 -31.47 -7.29 17.87
N LYS A 523 -32.14 -6.15 17.99
CA LYS A 523 -31.96 -5.01 17.10
C LYS A 523 -31.43 -3.81 17.87
N ILE A 524 -30.33 -3.23 17.40
CA ILE A 524 -29.78 -1.98 17.93
C ILE A 524 -29.86 -0.92 16.83
N ILE A 525 -30.65 0.12 17.08
CA ILE A 525 -30.89 1.20 16.11
C ILE A 525 -30.31 2.50 16.66
N ILE A 526 -29.20 2.93 16.10
CA ILE A 526 -28.67 4.26 16.34
C ILE A 526 -29.32 5.21 15.34
N ALA A 527 -29.96 6.26 15.82
CA ALA A 527 -30.57 7.25 14.97
C ALA A 527 -30.39 8.67 15.53
N GLN A 528 -30.43 9.65 14.63
CA GLN A 528 -30.48 11.07 14.98
C GLN A 528 -31.92 11.54 15.17
N ARG A 529 -32.89 10.85 14.53
CA ARG A 529 -34.31 11.17 14.64
C ARG A 529 -34.98 10.32 15.70
N ILE A 530 -35.71 10.95 16.61
CA ILE A 530 -36.48 10.24 17.65
C ILE A 530 -37.54 9.34 17.00
N SER A 531 -38.17 9.79 15.91
CA SER A 531 -39.14 8.96 15.16
C SER A 531 -38.62 7.61 14.71
N SER A 532 -37.32 7.46 14.56
CA SER A 532 -36.69 6.16 14.15
C SER A 532 -36.49 5.19 15.33
N VAL A 533 -36.58 5.66 16.57
CA VAL A 533 -36.34 4.83 17.78
C VAL A 533 -37.50 4.84 18.77
N GLN A 534 -38.50 5.69 18.58
CA GLN A 534 -39.63 5.85 19.52
C GLN A 534 -40.41 4.56 19.80
N ASP A 535 -40.43 3.65 18.83
CA ASP A 535 -41.09 2.34 18.94
C ASP A 535 -40.17 1.22 19.50
N ALA A 536 -38.95 1.55 19.94
CA ALA A 536 -38.03 0.59 20.55
C ALA A 536 -38.52 0.18 21.95
N ASP A 537 -38.19 -1.05 22.37
CA ASP A 537 -38.55 -1.54 23.70
C ASP A 537 -37.90 -0.71 24.81
N ARG A 538 -36.64 -0.30 24.59
CA ARG A 538 -35.93 0.66 25.42
C ARG A 538 -35.07 1.58 24.57
N ILE A 539 -34.89 2.80 25.04
CA ILE A 539 -34.06 3.82 24.40
C ILE A 539 -32.94 4.20 25.37
N LEU A 540 -31.71 4.17 24.88
CA LEU A 540 -30.53 4.65 25.56
C LEU A 540 -30.25 6.11 25.17
N VAL A 541 -30.12 6.99 26.14
CA VAL A 541 -29.67 8.37 25.93
C VAL A 541 -28.21 8.46 26.32
N MET A 542 -27.34 8.71 25.35
CA MET A 542 -25.90 8.79 25.55
C MET A 542 -25.40 10.22 25.45
N ASP A 543 -24.53 10.60 26.38
CA ASP A 543 -23.77 11.84 26.35
C ASP A 543 -22.38 11.66 26.91
N GLY A 544 -21.36 12.31 26.30
CA GLY A 544 -19.98 12.30 26.76
C GLY A 544 -19.34 10.92 26.96
N GLY A 545 -19.84 9.88 26.28
CA GLY A 545 -19.33 8.51 26.41
C GLY A 545 -19.94 7.70 27.54
N THR A 546 -21.02 8.18 28.16
CA THR A 546 -21.76 7.49 29.23
C THR A 546 -23.24 7.33 28.86
N ILE A 547 -23.93 6.40 29.53
CA ILE A 547 -25.39 6.25 29.42
C ILE A 547 -26.05 7.13 30.49
N CYS A 548 -26.71 8.20 30.08
CA CYS A 548 -27.35 9.12 31.01
C CYS A 548 -28.72 8.64 31.47
N ASN A 549 -29.53 8.09 30.57
CA ASN A 549 -30.87 7.59 30.87
C ASN A 549 -31.19 6.36 30.02
N ILE A 550 -32.01 5.48 30.56
CA ILE A 550 -32.57 4.31 29.87
C ILE A 550 -34.08 4.25 30.19
N GLY A 551 -34.93 4.04 29.19
CA GLY A 551 -36.35 3.88 29.37
C GLY A 551 -37.12 3.82 28.06
N THR A 552 -38.43 3.69 28.15
CA THR A 552 -39.34 3.80 27.01
C THR A 552 -39.46 5.26 26.54
N HIS A 553 -40.02 5.48 25.34
CA HIS A 553 -40.28 6.81 24.81
C HIS A 553 -41.06 7.69 25.82
N GLU A 554 -42.13 7.16 26.40
CA GLU A 554 -42.97 7.89 27.35
C GLU A 554 -42.27 8.21 28.67
N GLU A 555 -41.45 7.30 29.17
CA GLU A 555 -40.68 7.50 30.39
C GLU A 555 -39.59 8.58 30.17
N LEU A 556 -38.86 8.52 29.05
CA LEU A 556 -37.80 9.48 28.75
C LEU A 556 -38.30 10.88 28.49
N LEU A 557 -39.49 11.04 27.94
CA LEU A 557 -40.12 12.36 27.82
C LEU A 557 -40.38 13.03 29.20
N LYS A 558 -40.55 12.21 30.26
CA LYS A 558 -40.76 12.70 31.63
C LYS A 558 -39.46 12.87 32.40
N THR A 559 -38.50 11.96 32.22
CA THR A 559 -37.33 11.83 33.08
C THR A 559 -36.02 12.39 32.48
N SER A 560 -35.89 12.46 31.14
CA SER A 560 -34.66 12.90 30.47
C SER A 560 -34.84 14.29 29.86
N GLU A 561 -34.04 15.24 30.32
CA GLU A 561 -34.01 16.60 29.78
C GLU A 561 -33.46 16.59 28.35
N ILE A 562 -32.34 15.89 28.11
CA ILE A 562 -31.70 15.76 26.79
C ILE A 562 -32.67 15.16 25.76
N TYR A 563 -33.39 14.10 26.13
CA TYR A 563 -34.33 13.44 25.24
C TYR A 563 -35.51 14.38 24.88
N ARG A 564 -36.02 15.09 25.86
CA ARG A 564 -37.12 16.06 25.70
C ARG A 564 -36.73 17.25 24.83
N GLU A 565 -35.53 17.79 24.99
CA GLU A 565 -35.01 18.88 24.15
C GLU A 565 -34.90 18.44 22.69
N VAL A 566 -34.31 17.24 22.42
CA VAL A 566 -34.20 16.68 21.06
C VAL A 566 -35.59 16.48 20.47
N TYR A 567 -36.54 15.90 21.21
CA TYR A 567 -37.92 15.68 20.77
C TYR A 567 -38.62 16.98 20.43
N THR A 568 -38.54 17.98 21.31
CA THR A 568 -39.17 19.29 21.12
C THR A 568 -38.58 20.04 19.93
N SER A 569 -37.26 19.96 19.76
CA SER A 569 -36.56 20.58 18.63
C SER A 569 -36.97 19.97 17.28
N GLN A 570 -37.14 18.63 17.23
CA GLN A 570 -37.55 17.94 16.00
C GLN A 570 -39.03 18.16 15.63
N ASN A 571 -39.90 18.30 16.62
CA ASN A 571 -41.34 18.53 16.39
C ASN A 571 -41.69 20.02 16.13
N LYS A 572 -40.95 20.98 16.69
CA LYS A 572 -41.14 22.40 16.38
C LYS A 572 -40.70 22.78 14.96
N GLY A 573 -39.78 22.03 14.35
CA GLY A 573 -39.37 22.23 12.96
C GLY A 573 -40.44 21.77 11.93
N GLY A 574 -41.35 20.89 12.31
CA GLY A 574 -42.42 20.39 11.43
C GLY A 574 -43.63 21.34 11.25
N ASP A 575 -43.89 22.22 12.25
CA ASP A 575 -45.04 23.15 12.22
C ASP A 575 -44.77 24.46 11.44
N SER A 576 -43.53 24.70 11.00
CA SER A 576 -43.16 25.92 10.26
C SER A 576 -43.25 25.81 8.73
N ASP A 577 -43.41 24.59 8.19
CA ASP A 577 -43.50 24.35 6.74
C ASP A 577 -44.97 24.20 6.23
N GLU A 578 -45.98 24.35 7.09
CA GLU A 578 -47.39 24.34 6.71
C GLU A 578 -48.07 25.74 6.82
N LYS A 579 -47.32 26.83 6.66
CA LYS A 579 -47.92 28.14 6.50
C LYS A 579 -47.45 28.87 5.26
#